data_1588d4aab78c3df75bfe074dd2442db9
#
_entry.id   1588d4aab78c3df75bfe074dd2442db9
#
_cell.length_a   1.000
_cell.length_b   1.000
_cell.length_c   1.000
_cell.angle_alpha   90.00
_cell.angle_beta   90.00
_cell.angle_gamma   90.00
#
_symmetry.space_group_name_H-M   'P 1'
#
loop_
_entity.id
_entity.type
_entity.pdbx_description
1 polymer ?
#
loop_
_entity_poly.entity_id
_entity_poly.type
_entity_poly.pdbx_seq_one_letter_code
_entity_poly.pdbx_strand_id
1 'polypeptide(L)'
;QGVSSAASDVYKRQASQVGIAGSTKVGEWCMFGGQVGLAGHIKIGDKVGIGAQAGVPGNVKSNEQILGTPAIDAKNFMKSSAVYKKLPEIYTTLNAMQKEIEELKKQLNK
;
A
#
# COMPACT_ATOMS: atom_id res chain seq x y z
N GLN A 1 -18.77 -7.36 -13.74
CA GLN A 1 -17.83 -6.81 -14.33
C GLN A 1 -17.40 -5.44 -13.99
N GLY A 2 -17.40 -4.67 -13.38
CA GLY A 2 -16.89 -3.43 -12.95
C GLY A 2 -15.84 -2.76 -13.84
N VAL A 3 -15.36 -3.43 -14.81
CA VAL A 3 -14.30 -2.91 -15.65
C VAL A 3 -14.89 -2.52 -16.99
N SER A 4 -14.67 -1.29 -17.40
CA SER A 4 -15.18 -0.86 -18.70
C SER A 4 -14.39 -1.54 -19.82
N SER A 5 -15.03 -1.69 -20.96
CA SER A 5 -14.37 -2.27 -22.11
C SER A 5 -13.17 -1.43 -22.54
N ALA A 6 -13.24 -0.12 -22.36
CA ALA A 6 -12.11 0.74 -22.70
C ALA A 6 -10.86 0.40 -21.86
N ALA A 7 -11.07 0.02 -20.62
CA ALA A 7 -9.95 -0.33 -19.76
C ALA A 7 -9.32 -1.66 -20.16
N SER A 8 -10.04 -2.52 -20.87
CA SER A 8 -9.52 -3.82 -21.24
C SER A 8 -8.88 -3.84 -22.61
N ASP A 9 -8.90 -2.73 -23.35
CA ASP A 9 -8.42 -2.72 -24.71
C ASP A 9 -6.90 -2.77 -24.82
N VAL A 10 -6.19 -2.52 -23.74
CA VAL A 10 -4.74 -2.47 -23.77
C VAL A 10 -4.25 -3.34 -22.63
N TYR A 11 -3.38 -4.21 -22.86
CA TYR A 11 -2.77 -5.16 -21.94
C TYR A 11 -2.89 -4.85 -20.46
N LYS A 12 -4.08 -4.97 -19.94
CA LYS A 12 -4.35 -4.82 -18.52
C LYS A 12 -4.75 -6.18 -18.00
N ARG A 13 -4.00 -6.68 -17.05
CA ARG A 13 -4.35 -7.94 -16.41
C ARG A 13 -5.07 -7.67 -15.11
N GLN A 14 -6.30 -8.13 -15.05
CA GLN A 14 -7.12 -7.95 -13.87
C GLN A 14 -7.64 -9.30 -13.42
N ALA A 15 -7.39 -9.64 -12.17
CA ALA A 15 -7.97 -10.82 -11.58
C ALA A 15 -9.42 -10.54 -11.18
N SER A 16 -10.10 -11.56 -10.66
CA SER A 16 -11.53 -11.42 -10.31
C SER A 16 -11.77 -10.40 -9.21
N GLN A 17 -12.91 -9.78 -9.27
CA GLN A 17 -13.41 -8.87 -8.21
C GLN A 17 -12.60 -7.60 -8.06
N VAL A 18 -11.94 -7.14 -9.08
CA VAL A 18 -11.33 -5.82 -9.08
C VAL A 18 -12.42 -4.77 -9.22
N GLY A 19 -12.44 -3.80 -8.32
CA GLY A 19 -13.41 -2.72 -8.35
C GLY A 19 -12.74 -1.41 -8.73
N ILE A 20 -13.21 -0.79 -9.80
CA ILE A 20 -12.69 0.48 -10.27
C ILE A 20 -13.80 1.51 -10.21
N ALA A 21 -13.65 2.50 -9.34
CA ALA A 21 -14.67 3.54 -9.21
C ALA A 21 -14.67 4.47 -10.42
N GLY A 22 -15.72 5.26 -10.54
CA GLY A 22 -15.91 6.11 -11.71
C GLY A 22 -14.81 7.12 -11.92
N SER A 23 -14.58 7.47 -13.18
CA SER A 23 -13.61 8.47 -13.61
C SER A 23 -12.15 8.11 -13.30
N THR A 24 -11.89 6.85 -12.98
CA THR A 24 -10.53 6.37 -12.78
C THR A 24 -9.90 6.03 -14.12
N LYS A 25 -8.70 6.50 -14.34
CA LYS A 25 -7.94 6.20 -15.55
C LYS A 25 -6.81 5.24 -15.22
N VAL A 26 -6.70 4.19 -16.02
CA VAL A 26 -5.68 3.16 -15.82
C VAL A 26 -4.77 3.12 -17.04
N GLY A 27 -3.47 3.20 -16.80
CA GLY A 27 -2.49 3.15 -17.87
C GLY A 27 -2.35 1.77 -18.50
N GLU A 28 -1.35 1.63 -19.34
CA GLU A 28 -1.11 0.41 -20.10
C GLU A 28 -0.22 -0.57 -19.32
N TRP A 29 -0.39 -1.85 -19.58
CA TRP A 29 0.45 -2.92 -19.01
C TRP A 29 0.37 -3.03 -17.50
N CYS A 30 -0.77 -2.66 -16.91
CA CYS A 30 -0.99 -2.79 -15.48
C CYS A 30 -1.46 -4.19 -15.10
N MET A 31 -1.06 -4.65 -13.93
CA MET A 31 -1.49 -5.94 -13.40
C MET A 31 -2.14 -5.72 -12.04
N PHE A 32 -3.38 -6.21 -11.91
CA PHE A 32 -4.13 -6.09 -10.66
C PHE A 32 -4.39 -7.47 -10.09
N GLY A 33 -4.05 -7.69 -8.85
CA GLY A 33 -4.44 -8.89 -8.12
C GLY A 33 -5.95 -8.92 -7.86
N GLY A 34 -6.44 -10.01 -7.32
CA GLY A 34 -7.87 -10.14 -7.02
C GLY A 34 -8.32 -9.20 -5.92
N GLN A 35 -9.56 -8.74 -6.03
CA GLN A 35 -10.18 -7.89 -5.00
C GLN A 35 -9.48 -6.55 -4.78
N VAL A 36 -8.80 -6.02 -5.76
CA VAL A 36 -8.21 -4.68 -5.69
C VAL A 36 -9.31 -3.64 -5.83
N GLY A 37 -9.26 -2.59 -5.03
CA GLY A 37 -10.18 -1.48 -5.12
C GLY A 37 -9.45 -0.20 -5.48
N LEU A 38 -9.96 0.52 -6.49
CA LEU A 38 -9.42 1.81 -6.89
C LEU A 38 -10.43 2.91 -6.57
N ALA A 39 -9.98 3.95 -5.91
CA ALA A 39 -10.83 5.10 -5.62
C ALA A 39 -11.22 5.83 -6.91
N GLY A 40 -12.26 6.62 -6.85
CA GLY A 40 -12.69 7.41 -8.00
C GLY A 40 -11.77 8.57 -8.29
N HIS A 41 -11.77 9.01 -9.55
CA HIS A 41 -11.05 10.21 -10.00
C HIS A 41 -9.54 10.15 -9.80
N ILE A 42 -8.95 8.96 -9.83
CA ILE A 42 -7.51 8.83 -9.71
C ILE A 42 -6.92 8.37 -11.05
N LYS A 43 -5.61 8.49 -11.16
CA LYS A 43 -4.88 8.02 -12.34
C LYS A 43 -3.86 6.98 -11.93
N ILE A 44 -3.89 5.86 -12.61
CA ILE A 44 -2.88 4.81 -12.44
C ILE A 44 -1.95 4.88 -13.64
N GLY A 45 -0.66 5.00 -13.38
CA GLY A 45 0.32 5.09 -14.45
C GLY A 45 0.46 3.79 -15.24
N ASP A 46 1.48 3.73 -16.09
CA ASP A 46 1.74 2.56 -16.92
C ASP A 46 2.61 1.54 -16.17
N LYS A 47 2.44 0.27 -16.48
CA LYS A 47 3.26 -0.79 -15.91
C LYS A 47 3.21 -0.84 -14.38
N VAL A 48 2.05 -0.55 -13.81
CA VAL A 48 1.83 -0.59 -12.36
C VAL A 48 1.36 -1.97 -11.95
N GLY A 49 1.96 -2.50 -10.89
CA GLY A 49 1.49 -3.75 -10.29
C GLY A 49 0.81 -3.47 -8.96
N ILE A 50 -0.40 -4.00 -8.80
CA ILE A 50 -1.16 -3.82 -7.57
C ILE A 50 -1.49 -5.18 -6.99
N GLY A 51 -1.00 -5.45 -5.79
CA GLY A 51 -1.20 -6.74 -5.14
C GLY A 51 -2.65 -6.99 -4.76
N ALA A 52 -2.99 -8.25 -4.57
CA ALA A 52 -4.36 -8.66 -4.24
C ALA A 52 -4.88 -7.97 -2.99
N GLN A 53 -6.15 -7.64 -3.00
CA GLN A 53 -6.86 -7.00 -1.89
C GLN A 53 -6.34 -5.61 -1.52
N ALA A 54 -5.53 -4.99 -2.35
CA ALA A 54 -5.04 -3.65 -2.09
C ALA A 54 -6.13 -2.61 -2.28
N GLY A 55 -6.10 -1.58 -1.46
CA GLY A 55 -6.99 -0.43 -1.61
C GLY A 55 -6.18 0.79 -2.02
N VAL A 56 -6.50 1.35 -3.18
CA VAL A 56 -5.72 2.46 -3.74
C VAL A 56 -6.48 3.76 -3.60
N PRO A 57 -6.05 4.65 -2.70
CA PRO A 57 -6.78 5.88 -2.43
C PRO A 57 -6.43 7.06 -3.32
N GLY A 58 -5.35 7.01 -4.07
CA GLY A 58 -4.88 8.16 -4.85
C GLY A 58 -4.11 7.74 -6.08
N ASN A 59 -3.53 8.73 -6.75
CA ASN A 59 -2.80 8.50 -7.98
C ASN A 59 -1.56 7.63 -7.77
N VAL A 60 -1.25 6.83 -8.78
CA VAL A 60 -0.08 5.95 -8.74
C VAL A 60 0.79 6.26 -9.95
N LYS A 61 2.07 6.47 -9.71
CA LYS A 61 3.01 6.77 -10.78
C LYS A 61 3.35 5.50 -11.56
N SER A 62 3.79 5.69 -12.80
CA SER A 62 4.18 4.56 -13.65
C SER A 62 5.29 3.72 -13.01
N ASN A 63 5.28 2.44 -13.30
CA ASN A 63 6.29 1.47 -12.86
C ASN A 63 6.30 1.19 -11.36
N GLU A 64 5.30 1.60 -10.62
CA GLU A 64 5.24 1.31 -9.18
C GLU A 64 4.62 -0.05 -8.90
N GLN A 65 5.08 -0.67 -7.83
CA GLN A 65 4.50 -1.91 -7.30
C GLN A 65 3.94 -1.57 -5.91
N ILE A 66 2.64 -1.74 -5.73
CA ILE A 66 1.99 -1.35 -4.47
C ILE A 66 1.21 -2.50 -3.87
N LEU A 67 1.09 -2.48 -2.56
CA LEU A 67 0.41 -3.52 -1.78
C LEU A 67 -0.26 -2.89 -0.57
N GLY A 68 -1.30 -3.52 -0.10
CA GLY A 68 -1.88 -3.18 1.19
C GLY A 68 -3.10 -2.29 1.11
N THR A 69 -3.64 -1.95 2.27
CA THR A 69 -4.80 -1.05 2.40
C THR A 69 -4.54 -0.09 3.56
N PRO A 70 -4.30 1.17 3.28
CA PRO A 70 -4.12 1.77 1.95
C PRO A 70 -2.84 1.28 1.29
N ALA A 71 -2.86 1.22 -0.03
CA ALA A 71 -1.72 0.67 -0.77
C ALA A 71 -0.49 1.57 -0.65
N ILE A 72 0.63 0.95 -0.38
CA ILE A 72 1.92 1.62 -0.28
C ILE A 72 2.93 0.87 -1.14
N ASP A 73 4.11 1.43 -1.28
CA ASP A 73 5.19 0.78 -1.99
C ASP A 73 5.40 -0.66 -1.50
N ALA A 74 5.55 -1.59 -2.43
CA ALA A 74 5.61 -3.02 -2.10
C ALA A 74 6.76 -3.37 -1.16
N LYS A 75 7.93 -2.78 -1.35
CA LYS A 75 9.06 -3.05 -0.45
C LYS A 75 8.75 -2.61 0.97
N ASN A 76 8.18 -1.42 1.11
CA ASN A 76 7.83 -0.92 2.43
C ASN A 76 6.72 -1.76 3.07
N PHE A 77 5.76 -2.21 2.27
CA PHE A 77 4.72 -3.09 2.78
C PHE A 77 5.31 -4.39 3.31
N MET A 78 6.22 -5.00 2.57
CA MET A 78 6.84 -6.25 2.99
C MET A 78 7.64 -6.07 4.28
N LYS A 79 8.39 -4.98 4.40
CA LYS A 79 9.12 -4.66 5.61
C LYS A 79 8.18 -4.44 6.80
N SER A 80 7.10 -3.71 6.56
CA SER A 80 6.12 -3.44 7.60
C SER A 80 5.43 -4.72 8.06
N SER A 81 5.11 -5.59 7.12
CA SER A 81 4.47 -6.87 7.46
C SER A 81 5.37 -7.75 8.32
N ALA A 82 6.67 -7.74 8.06
CA ALA A 82 7.62 -8.49 8.86
C ALA A 82 7.67 -7.97 10.29
N VAL A 83 7.49 -6.66 10.48
CA VAL A 83 7.50 -6.04 11.78
C VAL A 83 6.16 -6.15 12.50
N TYR A 84 5.08 -6.21 11.75
CA TYR A 84 3.73 -6.14 12.29
C TYR A 84 3.50 -7.14 13.43
N LYS A 85 3.94 -8.36 13.27
CA LYS A 85 3.75 -9.39 14.29
C LYS A 85 4.53 -9.11 15.57
N LYS A 86 5.56 -8.31 15.49
CA LYS A 86 6.43 -7.98 16.62
C LYS A 86 6.04 -6.68 17.30
N LEU A 87 4.99 -6.03 16.83
CA LEU A 87 4.59 -4.75 17.40
C LEU A 87 4.40 -4.76 18.92
N PRO A 88 3.75 -5.77 19.52
CA PRO A 88 3.62 -5.77 20.97
C PRO A 88 4.96 -5.77 21.71
N GLU A 89 5.92 -6.56 21.23
CA GLU A 89 7.26 -6.60 21.80
C GLU A 89 8.01 -5.29 21.59
N ILE A 90 7.89 -4.73 20.40
CA ILE A 90 8.50 -3.46 20.08
C ILE A 90 7.96 -2.36 20.98
N TYR A 91 6.65 -2.36 21.20
CA TYR A 91 6.01 -1.36 22.06
C TYR A 91 6.55 -1.45 23.49
N THR A 92 6.67 -2.66 24.01
CA THR A 92 7.23 -2.86 25.36
C THR A 92 8.67 -2.39 25.44
N THR A 93 9.49 -2.73 24.44
CA THR A 93 10.89 -2.30 24.39
C THR A 93 11.00 -0.79 24.29
N LEU A 94 10.14 -0.17 23.48
CA LEU A 94 10.13 1.27 23.33
C LEU A 94 9.86 1.97 24.67
N ASN A 95 8.91 1.48 25.41
CA ASN A 95 8.58 2.05 26.72
C ASN A 95 9.74 1.89 27.72
N ALA A 96 10.41 0.73 27.69
CA ALA A 96 11.56 0.51 28.54
C ALA A 96 12.72 1.48 28.17
N MET A 97 12.95 1.64 26.89
CA MET A 97 13.98 2.57 26.42
C MET A 97 13.67 4.01 26.81
N GLN A 98 12.41 4.38 26.74
CA GLN A 98 11.99 5.72 27.13
C GLN A 98 12.27 5.98 28.61
N LYS A 99 12.02 5.01 29.46
CA LYS A 99 12.31 5.13 30.88
C LYS A 99 13.81 5.28 31.15
N GLU A 100 14.62 4.50 30.44
CA GLU A 100 16.07 4.61 30.57
C GLU A 100 16.57 5.98 30.16
N ILE A 101 16.01 6.52 29.09
CA ILE A 101 16.38 7.87 28.63
C ILE A 101 16.04 8.89 29.70
N GLU A 102 14.87 8.80 30.30
CA GLU A 102 14.46 9.72 31.36
C GLU A 102 15.39 9.64 32.57
N GLU A 103 15.76 8.44 32.98
CA GLU A 103 16.68 8.26 34.09
C GLU A 103 18.07 8.83 33.80
N LEU A 104 18.57 8.59 32.59
CA LEU A 104 19.87 9.12 32.18
C LEU A 104 19.84 10.64 32.17
N LYS A 105 18.75 11.25 31.71
CA LYS A 105 18.60 12.69 31.74
C LYS A 105 18.63 13.23 33.15
N LYS A 106 17.96 12.56 34.08
CA LYS A 106 17.99 12.98 35.48
C LYS A 106 19.42 12.95 36.06
N GLN A 107 20.17 11.90 35.72
CA GLN A 107 21.56 11.78 36.17
C GLN A 107 22.44 12.89 35.62
N LEU A 108 22.23 13.27 34.36
CA LEU A 108 23.01 14.33 33.74
C LEU A 108 22.69 15.71 34.28
N ASN A 109 21.48 15.89 34.81
CA ASN A 109 21.02 17.18 35.31
C ASN A 109 21.28 17.39 36.81
N LYS A 110 22.02 16.51 37.43
CA LYS A 110 22.38 16.65 38.85
C LYS A 110 23.62 17.49 39.05
#